data_0ac270667fe12b881a45b0da0da10393
#
_entry.id   0ac270667fe12b881a45b0da0da10393
#
_cell.length_a   1.000
_cell.length_b   1.000
_cell.length_c   1.000
_cell.angle_alpha   90.00
_cell.angle_beta   90.00
_cell.angle_gamma   90.00
#
_symmetry.space_group_name_H-M   'P 1'
#
loop_
_entity.id
_entity.type
_entity.pdbx_description
1 polymer ?
#
loop_
_entity_poly.entity_id
_entity_poly.type
_entity_poly.pdbx_seq_one_letter_code
_entity_poly.pdbx_strand_id
1 'polypeptide(L)'
;LNDLRNLETAIKATIKVDKHAQGTISYTVSPVHTVDLWVDLGKRIEDMGAHSICIKDMAGLLRPYVAFELVSRLKEAVDIPIHMQCHATTGLSTATCVKAAEAGIDNIDTAISSMSMTYGHSPTESLVAILEGTERDTGLDLEALEEVATYFRGVRKKYAKFEGGLKGVDSRILVAQVPGGMLTNLENPLREQNAGDQLDAVLEEIPQVRRDLGMLPLVTPTSQIVGTQAVINVLSGTRYATITKETSGILKGEYGETPADVNKELQARVLEGAEPVTCRPADLLEPELELQTEKL
;
A
#
# COMPACT_ATOMS: atom_id res chain seq x y z
N LEU A 1 1.39 6.33 8.39
CA LEU A 1 0.66 5.39 7.54
C LEU A 1 0.14 4.20 8.32
N ASN A 2 0.97 3.50 9.04
CA ASN A 2 0.53 2.57 10.08
C ASN A 2 0.59 3.21 11.48
N ASP A 3 0.54 4.54 11.56
CA ASP A 3 0.51 5.26 12.84
C ASP A 3 -0.85 5.01 13.52
N LEU A 4 -0.79 4.28 14.60
CA LEU A 4 -1.97 3.83 15.35
C LEU A 4 -2.81 4.99 15.91
N ARG A 5 -2.20 6.14 16.20
CA ARG A 5 -2.91 7.34 16.67
C ARG A 5 -3.91 7.85 15.63
N ASN A 6 -3.54 7.78 14.33
CA ASN A 6 -4.44 8.12 13.24
C ASN A 6 -5.53 7.06 13.02
N LEU A 7 -5.15 5.78 13.09
CA LEU A 7 -6.10 4.67 12.99
C LEU A 7 -7.16 4.74 14.08
N GLU A 8 -6.75 4.93 15.33
CA GLU A 8 -7.65 5.03 16.48
C GLU A 8 -8.68 6.15 16.32
N THR A 9 -8.21 7.34 15.91
CA THR A 9 -9.10 8.50 15.69
C THR A 9 -10.13 8.21 14.59
N ALA A 10 -9.70 7.63 13.47
CA ALA A 10 -10.57 7.31 12.35
C ALA A 10 -11.59 6.20 12.70
N ILE A 11 -11.14 5.13 13.37
CA ILE A 11 -11.98 4.03 13.82
C ILE A 11 -13.07 4.55 14.78
N LYS A 12 -12.68 5.28 15.82
CA LYS A 12 -13.61 5.84 16.80
C LYS A 12 -14.62 6.81 16.17
N ALA A 13 -14.19 7.65 15.22
CA ALA A 13 -15.07 8.55 14.50
C ALA A 13 -16.08 7.80 13.63
N THR A 14 -15.66 6.72 12.97
CA THR A 14 -16.51 5.87 12.14
C THR A 14 -17.58 5.17 12.99
N ILE A 15 -17.19 4.59 14.13
CA ILE A 15 -18.10 3.93 15.06
C ILE A 15 -19.12 4.92 15.62
N LYS A 16 -18.68 6.13 15.97
CA LYS A 16 -19.54 7.18 16.52
C LYS A 16 -20.73 7.52 15.62
N VAL A 17 -20.57 7.36 14.31
CA VAL A 17 -21.64 7.61 13.31
C VAL A 17 -22.33 6.32 12.84
N ASP A 18 -22.20 5.24 13.61
CA ASP A 18 -22.82 3.93 13.36
C ASP A 18 -22.48 3.37 11.97
N LYS A 19 -21.19 3.40 11.63
CA LYS A 19 -20.67 2.82 10.39
C LYS A 19 -19.62 1.74 10.67
N HIS A 20 -19.49 0.82 9.71
CA HIS A 20 -18.48 -0.23 9.78
C HIS A 20 -17.07 0.37 9.70
N ALA A 21 -16.30 0.16 10.75
CA ALA A 21 -14.91 0.60 10.82
C ALA A 21 -13.97 -0.58 10.46
N GLN A 22 -13.24 -0.44 9.36
CA GLN A 22 -12.20 -1.39 8.98
C GLN A 22 -10.82 -0.78 9.23
N GLY A 23 -10.03 -1.40 10.12
CA GLY A 23 -8.64 -1.01 10.34
C GLY A 23 -7.74 -1.61 9.26
N THR A 24 -6.95 -0.78 8.60
CA THR A 24 -6.12 -1.21 7.46
C THR A 24 -4.65 -1.20 7.80
N ILE A 25 -3.98 -2.34 7.59
CA ILE A 25 -2.54 -2.53 7.68
C ILE A 25 -1.95 -2.28 6.30
N SER A 26 -1.16 -1.22 6.14
CA SER A 26 -0.39 -0.98 4.91
C SER A 26 0.82 -1.92 4.90
N TYR A 27 0.65 -3.08 4.28
CA TYR A 27 1.66 -4.13 4.25
C TYR A 27 2.89 -3.71 3.43
N THR A 28 4.06 -4.03 3.97
CA THR A 28 5.34 -3.84 3.29
C THR A 28 6.37 -4.82 3.85
N VAL A 29 7.54 -4.87 3.23
CA VAL A 29 8.66 -5.73 3.63
C VAL A 29 9.87 -4.86 3.96
N SER A 30 10.47 -5.07 5.13
CA SER A 30 11.75 -4.50 5.54
C SER A 30 12.25 -5.25 6.78
N PRO A 31 13.48 -4.99 7.25
CA PRO A 31 13.98 -5.62 8.48
C PRO A 31 13.14 -5.35 9.74
N VAL A 32 12.38 -4.25 9.76
CA VAL A 32 11.51 -3.90 10.92
C VAL A 32 10.06 -4.35 10.74
N HIS A 33 9.64 -4.71 9.53
CA HIS A 33 8.27 -5.16 9.24
C HIS A 33 8.20 -6.69 9.28
N THR A 34 8.10 -7.24 10.49
CA THR A 34 8.01 -8.68 10.75
C THR A 34 6.55 -9.15 10.83
N VAL A 35 6.32 -10.47 10.74
CA VAL A 35 4.98 -11.04 10.95
C VAL A 35 4.47 -10.73 12.37
N ASP A 36 5.35 -10.74 13.38
CA ASP A 36 5.00 -10.38 14.75
C ASP A 36 4.45 -8.95 14.84
N LEU A 37 5.10 -8.00 14.17
CA LEU A 37 4.61 -6.61 14.11
C LEU A 37 3.21 -6.54 13.51
N TRP A 38 2.95 -7.27 12.43
CA TRP A 38 1.64 -7.25 11.77
C TRP A 38 0.54 -7.88 12.62
N VAL A 39 0.87 -8.94 13.35
CA VAL A 39 -0.08 -9.57 14.30
C VAL A 39 -0.37 -8.65 15.47
N ASP A 40 0.65 -7.99 16.06
CA ASP A 40 0.45 -7.01 17.12
C ASP A 40 -0.42 -5.83 16.66
N LEU A 41 -0.17 -5.34 15.45
CA LEU A 41 -0.97 -4.28 14.85
C LEU A 41 -2.44 -4.70 14.69
N GLY A 42 -2.69 -5.95 14.29
CA GLY A 42 -4.03 -6.52 14.18
C GLY A 42 -4.77 -6.52 15.52
N LYS A 43 -4.13 -6.99 16.59
CA LYS A 43 -4.69 -6.95 17.96
C LYS A 43 -5.05 -5.53 18.39
N ARG A 44 -4.13 -4.60 18.18
CA ARG A 44 -4.36 -3.19 18.56
C ARG A 44 -5.48 -2.55 17.77
N ILE A 45 -5.69 -2.93 16.49
CA ILE A 45 -6.81 -2.48 15.67
C ILE A 45 -8.13 -3.01 16.24
N GLU A 46 -8.19 -4.28 16.63
CA GLU A 46 -9.36 -4.86 17.29
C GLU A 46 -9.65 -4.18 18.64
N ASP A 47 -8.62 -3.93 19.47
CA ASP A 47 -8.74 -3.22 20.75
C ASP A 47 -9.30 -1.79 20.60
N MET A 48 -9.10 -1.15 19.44
CA MET A 48 -9.71 0.15 19.12
C MET A 48 -11.21 0.04 18.81
N GLY A 49 -11.76 -1.17 18.71
CA GLY A 49 -13.15 -1.46 18.40
C GLY A 49 -13.45 -1.57 16.90
N ALA A 50 -12.44 -1.79 16.06
CA ALA A 50 -12.66 -2.03 14.63
C ALA A 50 -13.55 -3.26 14.40
N HIS A 51 -14.36 -3.22 13.33
CA HIS A 51 -15.26 -4.31 12.98
C HIS A 51 -14.60 -5.33 12.02
N SER A 52 -13.49 -4.98 11.39
CA SER A 52 -12.67 -5.86 10.56
C SER A 52 -11.27 -5.29 10.38
N ILE A 53 -10.35 -6.15 9.93
CA ILE A 53 -8.97 -5.79 9.58
C ILE A 53 -8.77 -6.00 8.09
N CYS A 54 -8.05 -5.10 7.41
CA CYS A 54 -7.61 -5.29 6.04
C CYS A 54 -6.08 -5.35 5.96
N ILE A 55 -5.53 -6.42 5.40
CA ILE A 55 -4.14 -6.50 4.96
C ILE A 55 -4.08 -5.92 3.55
N LYS A 56 -3.50 -4.71 3.42
CA LYS A 56 -3.42 -3.99 2.14
C LYS A 56 -2.01 -4.06 1.56
N ASP A 57 -1.84 -4.90 0.57
CA ASP A 57 -0.58 -5.07 -0.17
C ASP A 57 -0.64 -4.37 -1.53
N MET A 58 -0.32 -3.08 -1.55
CA MET A 58 -0.38 -2.25 -2.76
C MET A 58 0.70 -2.56 -3.79
N ALA A 59 1.81 -3.17 -3.39
CA ALA A 59 2.93 -3.45 -4.28
C ALA A 59 3.00 -4.92 -4.71
N GLY A 60 2.15 -5.79 -4.17
CA GLY A 60 2.20 -7.22 -4.44
C GLY A 60 3.43 -7.91 -3.84
N LEU A 61 3.85 -7.50 -2.64
CA LEU A 61 5.05 -7.99 -1.96
C LEU A 61 4.78 -9.17 -1.04
N LEU A 62 3.53 -9.41 -0.68
CA LEU A 62 3.14 -10.47 0.23
C LEU A 62 3.32 -11.82 -0.45
N ARG A 63 4.32 -12.56 0.02
CA ARG A 63 4.64 -13.88 -0.53
C ARG A 63 3.62 -14.92 -0.07
N PRO A 64 3.27 -15.93 -0.88
CA PRO A 64 2.20 -16.88 -0.56
C PRO A 64 2.34 -17.57 0.80
N TYR A 65 3.52 -18.06 1.13
CA TYR A 65 3.73 -18.76 2.40
C TYR A 65 3.77 -17.81 3.62
N VAL A 66 4.20 -16.56 3.41
CA VAL A 66 4.11 -15.52 4.44
C VAL A 66 2.65 -15.11 4.66
N ALA A 67 1.84 -15.08 3.59
CA ALA A 67 0.40 -14.83 3.71
C ALA A 67 -0.29 -15.92 4.52
N PHE A 68 0.05 -17.19 4.27
CA PHE A 68 -0.46 -18.30 5.06
C PHE A 68 -0.13 -18.13 6.55
N GLU A 69 1.15 -17.88 6.89
CA GLU A 69 1.59 -17.65 8.26
C GLU A 69 0.89 -16.46 8.91
N LEU A 70 0.88 -15.31 8.22
CA LEU A 70 0.29 -14.08 8.75
C LEU A 70 -1.20 -14.24 9.02
N VAL A 71 -1.95 -14.78 8.06
CA VAL A 71 -3.40 -14.98 8.19
C VAL A 71 -3.70 -16.00 9.29
N SER A 72 -3.01 -17.15 9.34
CA SER A 72 -3.19 -18.16 10.41
C SER A 72 -2.99 -17.52 11.78
N ARG A 73 -1.91 -16.79 11.97
CA ARG A 73 -1.60 -16.14 13.26
C ARG A 73 -2.56 -15.00 13.62
N LEU A 74 -3.05 -14.27 12.63
CA LEU A 74 -4.10 -13.26 12.86
C LEU A 74 -5.42 -13.92 13.26
N LYS A 75 -5.82 -15.03 12.60
CA LYS A 75 -7.03 -15.80 12.97
C LYS A 75 -6.97 -16.40 14.38
N GLU A 76 -5.77 -16.67 14.89
CA GLU A 76 -5.55 -17.10 16.29
C GLU A 76 -5.56 -15.93 17.27
N ALA A 77 -5.28 -14.71 16.79
CA ALA A 77 -4.99 -13.55 17.63
C ALA A 77 -6.15 -12.56 17.75
N VAL A 78 -7.09 -12.55 16.81
CA VAL A 78 -8.24 -11.64 16.77
C VAL A 78 -9.52 -12.38 16.39
N ASP A 79 -10.66 -11.89 16.88
CA ASP A 79 -11.99 -12.46 16.63
C ASP A 79 -12.72 -11.81 15.45
N ILE A 80 -12.29 -10.61 15.03
CA ILE A 80 -12.92 -9.87 13.93
C ILE A 80 -12.48 -10.37 12.54
N PRO A 81 -13.32 -10.22 11.50
CA PRO A 81 -13.00 -10.67 10.14
C PRO A 81 -11.74 -10.04 9.58
N ILE A 82 -10.99 -10.86 8.84
CA ILE A 82 -9.75 -10.46 8.15
C ILE A 82 -9.99 -10.40 6.65
N HIS A 83 -9.65 -9.29 6.06
CA HIS A 83 -9.78 -8.99 4.65
C HIS A 83 -8.39 -8.84 4.02
N MET A 84 -8.21 -9.24 2.78
CA MET A 84 -6.95 -9.04 2.05
C MET A 84 -7.18 -8.35 0.72
N GLN A 85 -6.42 -7.27 0.52
CA GLN A 85 -6.22 -6.62 -0.77
C GLN A 85 -4.78 -6.87 -1.21
N CYS A 86 -4.58 -7.56 -2.34
CA CYS A 86 -3.25 -7.91 -2.84
C CYS A 86 -3.14 -7.60 -4.33
N HIS A 87 -2.25 -6.66 -4.69
CA HIS A 87 -2.01 -6.28 -6.07
C HIS A 87 -1.22 -7.34 -6.84
N ALA A 88 -1.51 -7.47 -8.14
CA ALA A 88 -0.97 -8.52 -9.02
C ALA A 88 0.33 -8.12 -9.73
N THR A 89 0.87 -6.93 -9.48
CA THR A 89 1.96 -6.35 -10.27
C THR A 89 3.23 -7.20 -10.29
N THR A 90 3.53 -7.93 -9.21
CA THR A 90 4.68 -8.84 -9.12
C THR A 90 4.41 -10.25 -9.65
N GLY A 91 3.16 -10.59 -9.93
CA GLY A 91 2.73 -11.93 -10.33
C GLY A 91 2.44 -12.88 -9.17
N LEU A 92 2.61 -12.48 -7.92
CA LEU A 92 2.42 -13.37 -6.76
C LEU A 92 0.97 -13.47 -6.30
N SER A 93 0.13 -12.47 -6.59
CA SER A 93 -1.14 -12.25 -5.87
C SER A 93 -2.11 -13.43 -5.92
N THR A 94 -2.26 -14.15 -7.04
CA THR A 94 -3.16 -15.29 -7.11
C THR A 94 -2.73 -16.42 -6.17
N ALA A 95 -1.43 -16.76 -6.15
CA ALA A 95 -0.90 -17.75 -5.22
C ALA A 95 -1.00 -17.27 -3.76
N THR A 96 -0.79 -15.97 -3.53
CA THR A 96 -0.94 -15.35 -2.21
C THR A 96 -2.39 -15.45 -1.72
N CYS A 97 -3.38 -15.17 -2.58
CA CYS A 97 -4.80 -15.28 -2.26
C CYS A 97 -5.21 -16.72 -1.95
N VAL A 98 -4.72 -17.70 -2.73
CA VAL A 98 -4.97 -19.12 -2.47
C VAL A 98 -4.43 -19.53 -1.09
N LYS A 99 -3.19 -19.15 -0.77
CA LYS A 99 -2.59 -19.45 0.53
C LYS A 99 -3.28 -18.75 1.69
N ALA A 100 -3.78 -17.53 1.49
CA ALA A 100 -4.60 -16.85 2.48
C ALA A 100 -5.96 -17.56 2.68
N ALA A 101 -6.58 -18.04 1.60
CA ALA A 101 -7.83 -18.82 1.67
C ALA A 101 -7.62 -20.13 2.46
N GLU A 102 -6.54 -20.88 2.20
CA GLU A 102 -6.17 -22.08 2.98
C GLU A 102 -5.94 -21.77 4.47
N ALA A 103 -5.41 -20.58 4.79
CA ALA A 103 -5.19 -20.13 6.17
C ALA A 103 -6.46 -19.62 6.87
N GLY A 104 -7.60 -19.58 6.20
CA GLY A 104 -8.88 -19.21 6.79
C GLY A 104 -9.24 -17.73 6.72
N ILE A 105 -8.70 -16.97 5.78
CA ILE A 105 -9.10 -15.57 5.59
C ILE A 105 -10.60 -15.45 5.30
N ASP A 106 -11.22 -14.36 5.73
CA ASP A 106 -12.66 -14.17 5.58
C ASP A 106 -13.04 -13.52 4.25
N ASN A 107 -12.25 -12.56 3.77
CA ASN A 107 -12.53 -11.83 2.52
C ASN A 107 -11.24 -11.61 1.70
N ILE A 108 -11.36 -11.70 0.38
CA ILE A 108 -10.27 -11.41 -0.57
C ILE A 108 -10.80 -10.49 -1.66
N ASP A 109 -10.09 -9.38 -1.90
CA ASP A 109 -10.35 -8.50 -3.03
C ASP A 109 -9.84 -9.11 -4.33
N THR A 110 -10.72 -9.12 -5.32
CA THR A 110 -10.44 -9.58 -6.67
C THR A 110 -10.97 -8.58 -7.70
N ALA A 111 -10.63 -8.75 -8.95
CA ALA A 111 -11.18 -7.98 -10.05
C ALA A 111 -11.71 -8.92 -11.13
N ILE A 112 -12.84 -8.56 -11.74
CA ILE A 112 -13.35 -9.32 -12.90
C ILE A 112 -12.23 -9.46 -13.94
N SER A 113 -12.06 -10.64 -14.56
CA SER A 113 -10.87 -10.99 -15.35
C SER A 113 -10.50 -9.96 -16.42
N SER A 114 -11.50 -9.38 -17.06
CA SER A 114 -11.30 -8.34 -18.08
C SER A 114 -10.69 -7.03 -17.54
N MET A 115 -10.73 -6.80 -16.23
CA MET A 115 -10.19 -5.61 -15.53
C MET A 115 -9.08 -5.96 -14.54
N SER A 116 -8.66 -7.22 -14.48
CA SER A 116 -7.71 -7.77 -13.52
C SER A 116 -6.25 -7.64 -13.95
N MET A 117 -5.35 -8.11 -13.08
CA MET A 117 -3.90 -8.23 -13.30
C MET A 117 -3.19 -6.88 -13.48
N THR A 118 -1.94 -6.90 -13.91
CA THR A 118 -1.06 -5.74 -14.03
C THR A 118 -1.00 -4.91 -12.73
N TYR A 119 -1.56 -3.72 -12.70
CA TYR A 119 -1.64 -2.86 -11.52
C TYR A 119 -2.82 -3.16 -10.58
N GLY A 120 -3.74 -4.03 -11.00
CA GLY A 120 -4.95 -4.40 -10.26
C GLY A 120 -4.78 -5.65 -9.41
N HIS A 121 -5.88 -6.40 -9.25
CA HIS A 121 -5.97 -7.60 -8.44
C HIS A 121 -5.99 -8.87 -9.29
N SER A 122 -5.95 -10.02 -8.62
CA SER A 122 -6.15 -11.33 -9.26
C SER A 122 -7.54 -11.47 -9.87
N PRO A 123 -7.69 -12.25 -10.95
CA PRO A 123 -9.00 -12.45 -11.57
C PRO A 123 -9.96 -13.19 -10.63
N THR A 124 -11.18 -12.67 -10.51
CA THR A 124 -12.24 -13.27 -9.69
C THR A 124 -12.53 -14.70 -10.16
N GLU A 125 -12.78 -14.87 -11.44
CA GLU A 125 -13.15 -16.15 -12.05
C GLU A 125 -12.05 -17.22 -11.83
N SER A 126 -10.77 -16.81 -11.90
CA SER A 126 -9.66 -17.74 -11.66
C SER A 126 -9.62 -18.22 -10.21
N LEU A 127 -9.82 -17.31 -9.23
CA LEU A 127 -9.85 -17.69 -7.82
C LEU A 127 -11.08 -18.54 -7.48
N VAL A 128 -12.26 -18.21 -8.03
CA VAL A 128 -13.46 -19.03 -7.88
C VAL A 128 -13.21 -20.45 -8.40
N ALA A 129 -12.67 -20.59 -9.62
CA ALA A 129 -12.37 -21.90 -10.20
C ALA A 129 -11.29 -22.70 -9.42
N ILE A 130 -10.28 -22.00 -8.84
CA ILE A 130 -9.25 -22.66 -8.02
C ILE A 130 -9.84 -23.20 -6.70
N LEU A 131 -10.79 -22.51 -6.11
CA LEU A 131 -11.38 -22.86 -4.83
C LEU A 131 -12.61 -23.79 -4.97
N GLU A 132 -13.14 -23.98 -6.17
CA GLU A 132 -14.27 -24.86 -6.44
C GLU A 132 -14.03 -26.27 -5.92
N GLY A 133 -15.00 -26.83 -5.22
CA GLY A 133 -14.93 -28.18 -4.63
C GLY A 133 -13.99 -28.32 -3.44
N THR A 134 -13.39 -27.23 -2.94
CA THR A 134 -12.60 -27.21 -1.69
C THR A 134 -13.48 -26.78 -0.51
N GLU A 135 -12.93 -26.86 0.72
CA GLU A 135 -13.58 -26.32 1.93
C GLU A 135 -13.79 -24.79 1.87
N ARG A 136 -13.11 -24.14 0.93
CA ARG A 136 -13.16 -22.68 0.72
C ARG A 136 -13.91 -22.31 -0.56
N ASP A 137 -14.72 -23.22 -1.07
CA ASP A 137 -15.59 -22.96 -2.23
C ASP A 137 -16.46 -21.74 -1.98
N THR A 138 -16.48 -20.83 -2.95
CA THR A 138 -17.21 -19.56 -2.84
C THR A 138 -18.69 -19.69 -3.17
N GLY A 139 -19.07 -20.74 -3.87
CA GLY A 139 -20.44 -20.94 -4.40
C GLY A 139 -20.84 -19.93 -5.49
N LEU A 140 -19.88 -19.15 -6.03
CA LEU A 140 -20.16 -18.21 -7.12
C LEU A 140 -20.25 -18.93 -8.47
N ASP A 141 -21.21 -18.51 -9.30
CA ASP A 141 -21.44 -19.04 -10.62
C ASP A 141 -20.45 -18.47 -11.64
N LEU A 142 -19.59 -19.34 -12.19
CA LEU A 142 -18.58 -18.96 -13.17
C LEU A 142 -19.17 -18.46 -14.50
N GLU A 143 -20.32 -18.99 -14.95
CA GLU A 143 -20.96 -18.54 -16.18
C GLU A 143 -21.49 -17.11 -16.01
N ALA A 144 -22.14 -16.81 -14.89
CA ALA A 144 -22.58 -15.46 -14.55
C ALA A 144 -21.41 -14.48 -14.41
N LEU A 145 -20.29 -14.89 -13.82
CA LEU A 145 -19.08 -14.07 -13.75
C LEU A 145 -18.51 -13.78 -15.15
N GLU A 146 -18.50 -14.76 -16.06
CA GLU A 146 -18.01 -14.55 -17.43
C GLU A 146 -18.91 -13.62 -18.25
N GLU A 147 -20.24 -13.62 -18.00
CA GLU A 147 -21.14 -12.62 -18.60
C GLU A 147 -20.72 -11.20 -18.19
N VAL A 148 -20.45 -10.98 -16.90
CA VAL A 148 -19.93 -9.70 -16.36
C VAL A 148 -18.58 -9.37 -17.00
N ALA A 149 -17.66 -10.33 -17.07
CA ALA A 149 -16.34 -10.14 -17.69
C ALA A 149 -16.46 -9.76 -19.16
N THR A 150 -17.38 -10.36 -19.90
CA THR A 150 -17.64 -10.04 -21.31
C THR A 150 -18.11 -8.60 -21.48
N TYR A 151 -19.00 -8.11 -20.64
CA TYR A 151 -19.41 -6.71 -20.65
C TYR A 151 -18.23 -5.77 -20.40
N PHE A 152 -17.47 -5.99 -19.35
CA PHE A 152 -16.32 -5.15 -18.98
C PHE A 152 -15.15 -5.25 -19.99
N ARG A 153 -15.01 -6.34 -20.72
CA ARG A 153 -14.06 -6.46 -21.85
C ARG A 153 -14.35 -5.41 -22.93
N GLY A 154 -15.64 -5.15 -23.18
CA GLY A 154 -16.08 -4.06 -24.05
C GLY A 154 -15.81 -2.65 -23.47
N VAL A 155 -16.07 -2.48 -22.17
CA VAL A 155 -15.82 -1.22 -21.45
C VAL A 155 -14.33 -0.88 -21.47
N ARG A 156 -13.45 -1.84 -21.15
CA ARG A 156 -11.99 -1.63 -21.11
C ARG A 156 -11.43 -1.08 -22.43
N LYS A 157 -11.96 -1.54 -23.56
CA LYS A 157 -11.54 -1.02 -24.89
C LYS A 157 -11.75 0.48 -25.04
N LYS A 158 -12.81 1.04 -24.43
CA LYS A 158 -13.09 2.49 -24.48
C LYS A 158 -12.06 3.31 -23.72
N TYR A 159 -11.42 2.71 -22.73
CA TYR A 159 -10.44 3.35 -21.84
C TYR A 159 -8.99 2.96 -22.13
N ALA A 160 -8.73 2.21 -23.22
CA ALA A 160 -7.40 1.70 -23.56
C ALA A 160 -6.31 2.79 -23.62
N LYS A 161 -6.68 4.02 -24.01
CA LYS A 161 -5.74 5.17 -24.06
C LYS A 161 -5.23 5.62 -22.70
N PHE A 162 -5.87 5.20 -21.62
CA PHE A 162 -5.47 5.52 -20.24
C PHE A 162 -4.69 4.37 -19.58
N GLU A 163 -4.54 3.24 -20.24
CA GLU A 163 -3.76 2.11 -19.70
C GLU A 163 -2.27 2.45 -19.69
N GLY A 164 -1.59 2.07 -18.59
CA GLY A 164 -0.14 2.18 -18.49
C GLY A 164 0.62 1.23 -19.42
N GLY A 165 1.93 1.39 -19.48
CA GLY A 165 2.82 0.61 -20.36
C GLY A 165 2.99 -0.86 -19.94
N LEU A 166 2.74 -1.20 -18.69
CA LEU A 166 2.90 -2.57 -18.17
C LEU A 166 1.92 -3.55 -18.83
N LYS A 167 2.45 -4.60 -19.44
CA LYS A 167 1.69 -5.67 -20.10
C LYS A 167 2.00 -7.04 -19.48
N GLY A 168 1.72 -7.21 -18.22
CA GLY A 168 2.00 -8.46 -17.50
C GLY A 168 2.43 -8.16 -16.08
N VAL A 169 3.57 -8.70 -15.67
CA VAL A 169 4.14 -8.51 -14.33
C VAL A 169 5.49 -7.80 -14.41
N ASP A 170 5.86 -7.12 -13.32
CA ASP A 170 7.18 -6.51 -13.17
C ASP A 170 7.86 -7.01 -11.89
N SER A 171 8.82 -7.92 -12.05
CA SER A 171 9.55 -8.51 -10.92
C SER A 171 10.56 -7.55 -10.27
N ARG A 172 10.93 -6.43 -10.91
CA ARG A 172 11.79 -5.39 -10.31
C ARG A 172 11.16 -4.83 -9.03
N ILE A 173 9.83 -4.84 -8.93
CA ILE A 173 9.08 -4.42 -7.75
C ILE A 173 9.42 -5.26 -6.51
N LEU A 174 9.77 -6.53 -6.67
CA LEU A 174 10.20 -7.38 -5.54
C LEU A 174 11.48 -6.87 -4.87
N VAL A 175 12.29 -6.11 -5.60
CA VAL A 175 13.53 -5.48 -5.11
C VAL A 175 13.29 -4.03 -4.73
N ALA A 176 12.77 -3.22 -5.64
CA ALA A 176 12.50 -1.79 -5.42
C ALA A 176 11.34 -1.53 -4.45
N GLN A 177 10.42 -2.50 -4.30
CA GLN A 177 9.27 -2.47 -3.38
C GLN A 177 8.30 -1.30 -3.60
N VAL A 178 8.20 -0.82 -4.84
CA VAL A 178 7.33 0.29 -5.23
C VAL A 178 5.98 -0.21 -5.76
N PRO A 179 4.86 0.47 -5.46
CA PRO A 179 3.58 0.16 -6.08
C PRO A 179 3.62 0.33 -7.60
N GLY A 180 2.95 -0.57 -8.34
CA GLY A 180 2.97 -0.55 -9.81
C GLY A 180 2.53 0.78 -10.43
N GLY A 181 1.52 1.44 -9.87
CA GLY A 181 1.09 2.77 -10.33
C GLY A 181 2.15 3.85 -10.18
N MET A 182 3.10 3.68 -9.25
CA MET A 182 4.22 4.60 -9.09
C MET A 182 5.22 4.49 -10.26
N LEU A 183 5.42 3.30 -10.85
CA LEU A 183 6.31 3.15 -12.01
C LEU A 183 5.91 4.09 -13.15
N THR A 184 4.62 4.13 -13.50
CA THR A 184 4.10 5.03 -14.52
C THR A 184 4.34 6.50 -14.16
N ASN A 185 4.19 6.84 -12.87
CA ASN A 185 4.45 8.20 -12.37
C ASN A 185 5.93 8.57 -12.38
N LEU A 186 6.85 7.61 -12.33
CA LEU A 186 8.29 7.84 -12.48
C LEU A 186 8.73 7.92 -13.95
N GLU A 187 8.15 7.08 -14.80
CA GLU A 187 8.48 7.04 -16.23
C GLU A 187 8.17 8.37 -16.94
N ASN A 188 7.03 9.00 -16.63
CA ASN A 188 6.59 10.21 -17.32
C ASN A 188 7.55 11.40 -17.09
N PRO A 189 7.89 11.82 -15.84
CA PRO A 189 8.83 12.91 -15.62
C PRO A 189 10.23 12.64 -16.19
N LEU A 190 10.71 11.40 -16.11
CA LEU A 190 12.00 11.03 -16.67
C LEU A 190 12.01 11.16 -18.20
N ARG A 191 10.91 10.75 -18.86
CA ARG A 191 10.74 10.90 -20.31
C ARG A 191 10.69 12.36 -20.73
N GLU A 192 9.97 13.21 -20.00
CA GLU A 192 9.89 14.65 -20.25
C GLU A 192 11.25 15.35 -20.16
N GLN A 193 12.15 14.82 -19.32
CA GLN A 193 13.52 15.31 -19.15
C GLN A 193 14.54 14.60 -20.05
N ASN A 194 14.09 13.76 -21.00
CA ASN A 194 14.95 12.93 -21.85
C ASN A 194 15.88 11.99 -21.05
N ALA A 195 15.48 11.57 -19.86
CA ALA A 195 16.22 10.71 -18.93
C ALA A 195 15.52 9.37 -18.70
N GLY A 196 14.76 8.89 -19.68
CA GLY A 196 14.01 7.61 -19.56
C GLY A 196 14.90 6.39 -19.37
N ASP A 197 16.15 6.47 -19.78
CA ASP A 197 17.21 5.46 -19.55
C ASP A 197 17.67 5.39 -18.08
N GLN A 198 17.34 6.37 -17.25
CA GLN A 198 17.72 6.41 -15.83
C GLN A 198 16.70 5.75 -14.91
N LEU A 199 15.60 5.18 -15.43
CA LEU A 199 14.58 4.53 -14.60
C LEU A 199 15.16 3.45 -13.68
N ASP A 200 16.04 2.59 -14.20
CA ASP A 200 16.64 1.52 -13.40
C ASP A 200 17.51 2.09 -12.26
N ALA A 201 18.28 3.15 -12.51
CA ALA A 201 19.04 3.84 -11.47
C ALA A 201 18.13 4.46 -10.40
N VAL A 202 16.97 5.00 -10.78
CA VAL A 202 15.97 5.51 -9.84
C VAL A 202 15.40 4.37 -9.00
N LEU A 203 15.08 3.22 -9.60
CA LEU A 203 14.58 2.05 -8.88
C LEU A 203 15.60 1.50 -7.88
N GLU A 204 16.90 1.56 -8.18
CA GLU A 204 17.98 1.20 -7.26
C GLU A 204 18.16 2.22 -6.12
N GLU A 205 17.87 3.49 -6.37
CA GLU A 205 17.98 4.57 -5.36
C GLU A 205 16.82 4.57 -4.35
N ILE A 206 15.62 4.15 -4.75
CA ILE A 206 14.41 4.13 -3.91
C ILE A 206 14.62 3.39 -2.57
N PRO A 207 15.19 2.17 -2.51
CA PRO A 207 15.43 1.49 -1.24
C PRO A 207 16.35 2.27 -0.28
N GLN A 208 17.32 3.05 -0.81
CA GLN A 208 18.18 3.88 0.00
C GLN A 208 17.43 5.08 0.59
N VAL A 209 16.71 5.82 -0.25
CA VAL A 209 15.87 6.94 0.22
C VAL A 209 14.84 6.46 1.25
N ARG A 210 14.24 5.29 1.03
CA ARG A 210 13.32 4.68 1.98
C ARG A 210 13.97 4.38 3.33
N ARG A 211 15.20 3.86 3.35
CA ARG A 211 15.97 3.63 4.59
C ARG A 211 16.21 4.94 5.32
N ASP A 212 16.67 5.96 4.61
CA ASP A 212 16.98 7.27 5.18
C ASP A 212 15.75 7.96 5.77
N LEU A 213 14.55 7.63 5.28
CA LEU A 213 13.26 8.12 5.76
C LEU A 213 12.55 7.18 6.76
N GLY A 214 13.26 6.24 7.38
CA GLY A 214 12.73 5.41 8.47
C GLY A 214 11.86 4.24 8.01
N MET A 215 12.19 3.60 6.88
CA MET A 215 11.55 2.38 6.38
C MET A 215 10.04 2.50 6.13
N LEU A 216 9.60 3.64 5.64
CA LEU A 216 8.17 3.90 5.37
C LEU A 216 7.55 2.83 4.44
N PRO A 217 6.29 2.43 4.69
CA PRO A 217 5.49 1.74 3.68
C PRO A 217 5.34 2.62 2.44
N LEU A 218 5.57 2.05 1.25
CA LEU A 218 5.44 2.78 -0.02
C LEU A 218 4.00 2.72 -0.51
N VAL A 219 3.17 3.56 0.06
CA VAL A 219 1.77 3.81 -0.31
C VAL A 219 1.58 5.32 -0.49
N THR A 220 0.49 5.76 -1.13
CA THR A 220 0.21 7.19 -1.26
C THR A 220 0.05 7.87 0.12
N PRO A 221 0.73 8.99 0.42
CA PRO A 221 1.62 9.77 -0.45
C PRO A 221 3.12 9.39 -0.36
N THR A 222 3.53 8.54 0.57
CA THR A 222 4.95 8.26 0.84
C THR A 222 5.69 7.64 -0.35
N SER A 223 5.02 6.81 -1.17
CA SER A 223 5.60 6.30 -2.39
C SER A 223 6.00 7.42 -3.35
N GLN A 224 5.15 8.42 -3.51
CA GLN A 224 5.44 9.58 -4.36
C GLN A 224 6.59 10.42 -3.79
N ILE A 225 6.62 10.64 -2.49
CA ILE A 225 7.67 11.41 -1.81
C ILE A 225 9.03 10.74 -2.00
N VAL A 226 9.10 9.44 -1.68
CA VAL A 226 10.34 8.65 -1.83
C VAL A 226 10.79 8.60 -3.29
N GLY A 227 9.84 8.37 -4.22
CA GLY A 227 10.16 8.31 -5.65
C GLY A 227 10.64 9.65 -6.21
N THR A 228 9.99 10.76 -5.87
CA THR A 228 10.42 12.09 -6.32
C THR A 228 11.82 12.42 -5.79
N GLN A 229 12.09 12.12 -4.52
CA GLN A 229 13.43 12.34 -3.96
C GLN A 229 14.48 11.45 -4.65
N ALA A 230 14.17 10.19 -4.95
CA ALA A 230 15.07 9.30 -5.68
C ALA A 230 15.39 9.82 -7.08
N VAL A 231 14.38 10.30 -7.82
CA VAL A 231 14.58 10.94 -9.14
C VAL A 231 15.50 12.14 -9.03
N ILE A 232 15.29 13.03 -8.07
CA ILE A 232 16.13 14.22 -7.88
C ILE A 232 17.56 13.83 -7.53
N ASN A 233 17.77 12.83 -6.67
CA ASN A 233 19.09 12.33 -6.32
C ASN A 233 19.85 11.81 -7.55
N VAL A 234 19.20 11.02 -8.40
CA VAL A 234 19.78 10.44 -9.61
C VAL A 234 20.09 11.54 -10.63
N LEU A 235 19.15 12.42 -10.93
CA LEU A 235 19.33 13.48 -11.93
C LEU A 235 20.38 14.51 -11.51
N SER A 236 20.52 14.81 -10.22
CA SER A 236 21.56 15.72 -9.72
C SER A 236 22.94 15.08 -9.59
N GLY A 237 23.02 13.74 -9.65
CA GLY A 237 24.25 12.98 -9.41
C GLY A 237 24.77 13.04 -7.97
N THR A 238 24.03 13.67 -7.05
CA THR A 238 24.42 13.80 -5.65
C THR A 238 23.21 13.63 -4.76
N ARG A 239 23.24 12.63 -3.84
CA ARG A 239 22.15 12.39 -2.90
C ARG A 239 21.89 13.61 -2.03
N TYR A 240 20.62 14.01 -1.97
CA TYR A 240 20.14 15.09 -1.10
C TYR A 240 20.86 16.43 -1.33
N ALA A 241 21.45 16.68 -2.52
CA ALA A 241 21.86 18.02 -2.92
C ALA A 241 20.66 19.00 -2.80
N THR A 242 19.49 18.50 -3.19
CA THR A 242 18.21 19.13 -2.96
C THR A 242 17.30 18.17 -2.19
N ILE A 243 16.70 18.63 -1.07
CA ILE A 243 15.71 17.92 -0.29
C ILE A 243 14.35 18.52 -0.61
N THR A 244 13.37 17.71 -1.05
CA THR A 244 12.02 18.20 -1.33
C THR A 244 11.34 18.65 -0.04
N LYS A 245 10.33 19.51 -0.17
CA LYS A 245 9.51 19.97 0.98
C LYS A 245 8.88 18.78 1.70
N GLU A 246 8.36 17.81 0.95
CA GLU A 246 7.69 16.63 1.49
C GLU A 246 8.69 15.69 2.19
N THR A 247 9.87 15.47 1.61
CA THR A 247 10.96 14.73 2.26
C THR A 247 11.41 15.40 3.55
N SER A 248 11.55 16.73 3.53
CA SER A 248 11.83 17.53 4.74
C SER A 248 10.73 17.37 5.79
N GLY A 249 9.46 17.36 5.39
CA GLY A 249 8.32 17.16 6.28
C GLY A 249 8.35 15.78 6.97
N ILE A 250 8.72 14.70 6.26
CA ILE A 250 8.91 13.38 6.88
C ILE A 250 10.02 13.44 7.94
N LEU A 251 11.17 14.00 7.61
CA LEU A 251 12.32 14.13 8.53
C LEU A 251 11.98 15.00 9.75
N LYS A 252 11.09 15.97 9.61
CA LYS A 252 10.57 16.82 10.70
C LYS A 252 9.47 16.15 11.53
N GLY A 253 8.97 14.96 11.14
CA GLY A 253 7.87 14.28 11.84
C GLY A 253 6.47 14.77 11.47
N GLU A 254 6.33 15.64 10.47
CA GLU A 254 5.04 16.20 10.01
C GLU A 254 4.10 15.19 9.36
N TYR A 255 4.58 13.98 9.07
CA TYR A 255 3.81 12.85 8.51
C TYR A 255 3.50 11.76 9.52
N GLY A 256 3.82 11.97 10.80
CA GLY A 256 3.65 10.99 11.87
C GLY A 256 4.90 10.16 12.15
N GLU A 257 4.74 9.14 12.99
CA GLU A 257 5.82 8.27 13.41
C GLU A 257 6.29 7.35 12.28
N THR A 258 7.61 7.26 12.12
CA THR A 258 8.23 6.36 11.14
C THR A 258 8.49 4.97 11.77
N PRO A 259 8.42 3.87 10.98
CA PRO A 259 8.63 2.51 11.49
C PRO A 259 10.04 2.25 12.06
N ALA A 260 11.03 3.01 11.60
CA ALA A 260 12.41 2.97 12.08
C ALA A 260 12.96 4.40 12.19
N ASP A 261 14.11 4.53 12.83
CA ASP A 261 14.82 5.81 12.88
C ASP A 261 15.13 6.36 11.48
N VAL A 262 14.86 7.64 11.29
CA VAL A 262 15.30 8.38 10.10
C VAL A 262 16.80 8.66 10.16
N ASN A 263 17.41 8.96 9.02
CA ASN A 263 18.79 9.39 8.95
C ASN A 263 19.00 10.67 9.75
N LYS A 264 19.74 10.58 10.86
CA LYS A 264 19.91 11.67 11.83
C LYS A 264 20.66 12.87 11.28
N GLU A 265 21.59 12.65 10.35
CA GLU A 265 22.32 13.75 9.69
C GLU A 265 21.38 14.57 8.79
N LEU A 266 20.56 13.89 7.98
CA LEU A 266 19.54 14.54 7.16
C LEU A 266 18.49 15.24 8.03
N GLN A 267 18.06 14.61 9.12
CA GLN A 267 17.11 15.19 10.07
C GLN A 267 17.65 16.49 10.68
N ALA A 268 18.88 16.47 11.19
CA ALA A 268 19.52 17.65 11.76
C ALA A 268 19.63 18.79 10.74
N ARG A 269 19.94 18.44 9.49
CA ARG A 269 20.06 19.42 8.39
C ARG A 269 18.76 20.13 8.07
N VAL A 270 17.59 19.44 8.12
CA VAL A 270 16.29 20.06 7.82
C VAL A 270 15.66 20.72 9.02
N LEU A 271 16.02 20.29 10.24
CA LEU A 271 15.52 20.88 11.48
C LEU A 271 16.20 22.23 11.83
N GLU A 272 17.44 22.45 11.36
CA GLU A 272 18.19 23.68 11.62
C GLU A 272 18.23 24.07 13.12
N GLY A 273 18.23 23.05 14.00
CA GLY A 273 18.24 23.23 15.45
C GLY A 273 16.85 23.24 16.11
N ALA A 274 15.77 23.10 15.34
CA ALA A 274 14.43 22.89 15.89
C ALA A 274 14.24 21.42 16.35
N GLU A 275 13.20 21.18 17.16
CA GLU A 275 12.79 19.83 17.56
C GLU A 275 11.81 19.23 16.55
N PRO A 276 11.87 17.90 16.29
CA PRO A 276 10.90 17.25 15.43
C PRO A 276 9.52 17.15 16.10
N VAL A 277 8.49 17.09 15.26
CA VAL A 277 7.11 16.79 15.70
C VAL A 277 7.04 15.35 16.19
N THR A 278 6.65 15.15 17.45
CA THR A 278 6.52 13.82 18.07
C THR A 278 5.08 13.44 18.42
N CYS A 279 4.17 14.43 18.48
CA CYS A 279 2.74 14.19 18.64
C CYS A 279 2.09 13.74 17.31
N ARG A 280 0.81 13.39 17.33
CA ARG A 280 0.06 13.18 16.09
C ARG A 280 -0.04 14.50 15.32
N PRO A 281 0.46 14.60 14.07
CA PRO A 281 0.51 15.89 13.37
C PRO A 281 -0.85 16.57 13.20
N ALA A 282 -1.93 15.79 13.07
CA ALA A 282 -3.27 16.33 12.95
C ALA A 282 -3.76 17.07 14.22
N ASP A 283 -3.13 16.82 15.39
CA ASP A 283 -3.47 17.54 16.63
C ASP A 283 -2.92 18.97 16.66
N LEU A 284 -2.04 19.31 15.71
CA LEU A 284 -1.50 20.65 15.53
C LEU A 284 -2.33 21.51 14.57
N LEU A 285 -3.35 20.90 13.93
CA LEU A 285 -4.21 21.59 12.96
C LEU A 285 -5.49 22.09 13.66
N GLU A 286 -5.91 23.29 13.32
CA GLU A 286 -7.24 23.78 13.71
C GLU A 286 -8.34 23.01 12.97
N PRO A 287 -9.51 22.73 13.61
CA PRO A 287 -10.65 22.12 12.95
C PRO A 287 -11.15 22.98 11.78
N GLU A 288 -11.17 22.40 10.59
CA GLU A 288 -11.57 23.13 9.37
C GLU A 288 -12.98 22.82 8.88
N LEU A 289 -13.66 21.79 9.41
CA LEU A 289 -14.93 21.30 8.86
C LEU A 289 -16.00 22.38 8.85
N GLU A 290 -16.18 23.11 9.97
CA GLU A 290 -17.17 24.18 10.07
C GLU A 290 -16.87 25.30 9.09
N LEU A 291 -15.61 25.77 9.08
CA LEU A 291 -15.14 26.82 8.16
C LEU A 291 -15.32 26.45 6.68
N GLN A 292 -15.09 25.19 6.30
CA GLN A 292 -15.27 24.74 4.92
C GLN A 292 -16.77 24.53 4.58
N THR A 293 -17.58 24.11 5.55
CA THR A 293 -19.02 23.97 5.35
C THR A 293 -19.70 25.32 5.13
N GLU A 294 -19.28 26.37 5.82
CA GLU A 294 -19.79 27.73 5.64
C GLU A 294 -19.42 28.34 4.27
N LYS A 295 -18.40 27.80 3.58
CA LYS A 295 -18.00 28.26 2.25
C LYS A 295 -18.76 27.56 1.10
N LEU A 296 -19.48 26.47 1.38
CA LEU A 296 -20.30 25.73 0.43
C LEU A 296 -21.73 26.28 0.38
#